data_51d5aacaf32d8379b0294b7e7d3e29b2
#
_entry.id   51d5aacaf32d8379b0294b7e7d3e29b2
#
_cell.length_a   1.000
_cell.length_b   1.000
_cell.length_c   1.000
_cell.angle_alpha   90.00
_cell.angle_beta   90.00
_cell.angle_gamma   90.00
#
_symmetry.space_group_name_H-M   'P 1'
#
loop_
_entity.id
_entity.type
_entity.pdbx_description
1 polymer ?
#
loop_
_entity_poly.entity_id
_entity_poly.type
_entity_poly.pdbx_seq_one_letter_code
_entity_poly.pdbx_strand_id
1 'polypeptide(L)'
;MDSNASRTAKFDELAIAYSEYYKGKIQTIPKVPVRHLSDFSVWYTPGVAAVSLKIAKEIDLSFEMTGKWNNVAIITDGTRVLGIGNVGPEASLPVMEGKALIFNFLGGVNAMPVPIRVHSKDEFIATAKALEPSFGGFNLEDIESPKCFFILEELQKSLSIPAWHDDQLGTACISLAGLFNGLKLTNRKIEEAKIVLMGSGAANIATAFLLFAAGAKPGNILMTDSHGILEPERSDMDKLMLNNPWKYQLAIKTNSERLKGPEENAFKGADVVIAASKPGPGTIKPDWIRSMNTDAIVFALANPNPEIWPDDAIASGAKIVATGRSDFSNQVNNSLVFPGVFRGILDARSKGVNFDVMVSASKEIANFVKDPSPDKIVPSMDEWGLYPTVASAVARKTVELGLARKIDSREGFRKTASEIIEANRKLYLKLLDDKLIKDLPGGGK
;
A
#
# COMPACT_ATOMS: atom_id res chain seq x y z
N MET A 1 -30.25 2.56 6.54
CA MET A 1 -29.09 3.25 7.17
C MET A 1 -28.60 2.53 8.44
N ASP A 2 -29.45 1.81 9.17
CA ASP A 2 -29.07 1.20 10.47
C ASP A 2 -28.25 -0.10 10.40
N SER A 3 -28.29 -0.86 9.29
CA SER A 3 -27.61 -2.16 9.21
C SER A 3 -26.09 -2.08 9.14
N ASN A 4 -25.54 -1.09 8.44
CA ASN A 4 -24.08 -0.95 8.27
C ASN A 4 -23.40 -0.37 9.51
N ALA A 5 -24.03 0.58 10.22
CA ALA A 5 -23.53 1.09 11.49
C ALA A 5 -23.53 0.00 12.58
N SER A 6 -24.58 -0.80 12.65
CA SER A 6 -24.67 -1.95 13.56
C SER A 6 -23.63 -3.03 13.28
N ARG A 7 -23.32 -3.29 12.00
CA ARG A 7 -22.30 -4.26 11.59
C ARG A 7 -20.88 -3.79 11.94
N THR A 8 -20.59 -2.50 11.74
CA THR A 8 -19.30 -1.91 12.12
C THR A 8 -19.10 -1.99 13.63
N ALA A 9 -20.08 -1.59 14.43
CA ALA A 9 -20.02 -1.66 15.90
C ALA A 9 -19.76 -3.09 16.40
N LYS A 10 -20.34 -4.11 15.79
CA LYS A 10 -20.07 -5.51 16.13
C LYS A 10 -18.61 -5.91 15.87
N PHE A 11 -18.01 -5.47 14.77
CA PHE A 11 -16.60 -5.74 14.50
C PHE A 11 -15.67 -5.01 15.47
N ASP A 12 -16.03 -3.80 15.90
CA ASP A 12 -15.25 -3.04 16.87
C ASP A 12 -15.19 -3.76 18.23
N GLU A 13 -16.34 -4.24 18.74
CA GLU A 13 -16.41 -5.02 19.98
C GLU A 13 -15.60 -6.31 19.89
N LEU A 14 -15.71 -7.05 18.79
CA LEU A 14 -14.95 -8.29 18.57
C LEU A 14 -13.45 -8.01 18.48
N ALA A 15 -13.04 -6.93 17.82
CA ALA A 15 -11.62 -6.56 17.69
C ALA A 15 -10.99 -6.26 19.05
N ILE A 16 -11.70 -5.57 19.94
CA ILE A 16 -11.26 -5.30 21.32
C ILE A 16 -11.13 -6.62 22.08
N ALA A 17 -12.20 -7.41 22.15
CA ALA A 17 -12.22 -8.67 22.89
C ALA A 17 -11.14 -9.67 22.42
N TYR A 18 -10.92 -9.77 21.12
CA TYR A 18 -9.90 -10.66 20.57
C TYR A 18 -8.48 -10.13 20.82
N SER A 19 -8.28 -8.81 20.79
CA SER A 19 -6.98 -8.23 21.11
C SER A 19 -6.60 -8.45 22.58
N GLU A 20 -7.55 -8.35 23.51
CA GLU A 20 -7.36 -8.70 24.92
C GLU A 20 -7.05 -10.19 25.13
N TYR A 21 -7.77 -11.07 24.40
CA TYR A 21 -7.61 -12.53 24.51
C TYR A 21 -6.26 -13.02 23.98
N TYR A 22 -5.87 -12.59 22.77
CA TYR A 22 -4.64 -13.02 22.12
C TYR A 22 -3.40 -12.26 22.54
N LYS A 23 -3.56 -11.04 23.11
CA LYS A 23 -2.45 -10.15 23.52
C LYS A 23 -1.49 -9.81 22.38
N GLY A 24 -2.04 -9.52 21.22
CA GLY A 24 -1.32 -9.23 19.98
C GLY A 24 -1.63 -10.26 18.88
N LYS A 25 -1.18 -9.96 17.65
CA LYS A 25 -1.51 -10.75 16.45
C LYS A 25 -0.32 -11.54 15.89
N ILE A 26 0.89 -11.23 16.36
CA ILE A 26 2.16 -11.73 15.81
C ILE A 26 2.99 -12.34 16.94
N GLN A 27 3.62 -13.47 16.65
CA GLN A 27 4.66 -14.07 17.46
C GLN A 27 5.82 -14.53 16.59
N THR A 28 7.03 -14.66 17.16
CA THR A 28 8.22 -15.19 16.48
C THR A 28 8.37 -16.68 16.75
N ILE A 29 8.74 -17.42 15.69
CA ILE A 29 9.00 -18.86 15.78
C ILE A 29 10.43 -19.12 15.34
N PRO A 30 11.22 -19.94 16.09
CA PRO A 30 12.55 -20.36 15.67
C PRO A 30 12.50 -21.08 14.31
N LYS A 31 13.47 -20.76 13.43
CA LYS A 31 13.59 -21.37 12.09
C LYS A 31 14.52 -22.57 12.07
N VAL A 32 15.39 -22.68 13.05
CA VAL A 32 16.40 -23.73 13.14
C VAL A 32 16.05 -24.78 14.17
N PRO A 33 16.40 -26.07 13.96
CA PRO A 33 16.13 -27.10 14.94
C PRO A 33 17.06 -26.97 16.15
N VAL A 34 16.50 -27.13 17.36
CA VAL A 34 17.21 -27.31 18.60
C VAL A 34 16.68 -28.60 19.22
N ARG A 35 17.46 -29.68 19.14
CA ARG A 35 17.11 -31.01 19.68
C ARG A 35 17.81 -31.29 20.96
N HIS A 36 19.05 -30.79 21.10
CA HIS A 36 19.91 -30.95 22.25
C HIS A 36 20.54 -29.60 22.63
N LEU A 37 20.91 -29.42 23.89
CA LEU A 37 21.57 -28.19 24.35
C LEU A 37 22.91 -27.94 23.64
N SER A 38 23.60 -28.99 23.17
CA SER A 38 24.81 -28.88 22.36
C SER A 38 24.57 -28.16 21.00
N ASP A 39 23.38 -28.14 20.49
CA ASP A 39 23.07 -27.44 19.23
C ASP A 39 23.31 -25.95 19.35
N PHE A 40 23.21 -25.39 20.58
CA PHE A 40 23.56 -23.99 20.82
C PHE A 40 25.03 -23.66 20.58
N SER A 41 25.91 -24.67 20.60
CA SER A 41 27.32 -24.45 20.24
C SER A 41 27.51 -24.08 18.77
N VAL A 42 26.55 -24.48 17.89
CA VAL A 42 26.51 -24.09 16.48
C VAL A 42 25.73 -22.79 16.30
N TRP A 43 24.52 -22.71 16.90
CA TRP A 43 23.59 -21.57 16.67
C TRP A 43 23.96 -20.32 17.46
N TYR A 44 24.76 -20.47 18.53
CA TYR A 44 25.19 -19.36 19.38
C TYR A 44 26.70 -19.42 19.60
N THR A 45 27.17 -19.68 20.81
CA THR A 45 28.61 -19.67 21.17
C THR A 45 29.17 -21.09 21.21
N PRO A 46 30.30 -21.37 20.51
CA PRO A 46 31.21 -20.47 19.79
C PRO A 46 30.90 -20.29 18.28
N GLY A 47 30.09 -21.12 17.66
CA GLY A 47 29.93 -21.24 16.21
C GLY A 47 29.50 -19.94 15.51
N VAL A 48 28.61 -19.14 16.11
CA VAL A 48 28.09 -17.90 15.52
C VAL A 48 29.17 -16.87 15.19
N ALA A 49 30.30 -16.88 15.90
CA ALA A 49 31.41 -15.96 15.66
C ALA A 49 31.98 -16.09 14.24
N ALA A 50 32.03 -17.31 13.70
CA ALA A 50 32.51 -17.56 12.35
C ALA A 50 31.56 -16.91 11.28
N VAL A 51 30.26 -16.96 11.51
CA VAL A 51 29.26 -16.32 10.65
C VAL A 51 29.41 -14.79 10.69
N SER A 52 29.55 -14.21 11.88
CA SER A 52 29.76 -12.77 12.06
C SER A 52 31.04 -12.28 11.37
N LEU A 53 32.15 -13.00 11.50
CA LEU A 53 33.40 -12.67 10.82
C LEU A 53 33.29 -12.77 9.29
N LYS A 54 32.49 -13.69 8.78
CA LYS A 54 32.26 -13.82 7.35
C LYS A 54 31.44 -12.64 6.81
N ILE A 55 30.37 -12.25 7.50
CA ILE A 55 29.55 -11.09 7.15
C ILE A 55 30.36 -9.80 7.25
N ALA A 56 31.22 -9.66 8.27
CA ALA A 56 32.06 -8.48 8.43
C ALA A 56 33.02 -8.26 7.25
N LYS A 57 33.45 -9.33 6.57
CA LYS A 57 34.27 -9.25 5.35
C LYS A 57 33.46 -8.93 4.10
N GLU A 58 32.19 -9.35 4.05
CA GLU A 58 31.30 -9.17 2.91
C GLU A 58 29.87 -8.93 3.41
N ILE A 59 29.50 -7.66 3.54
CA ILE A 59 28.24 -7.23 4.19
C ILE A 59 26.99 -7.81 3.52
N ASP A 60 27.00 -7.99 2.19
CA ASP A 60 25.85 -8.54 1.45
C ASP A 60 25.51 -9.98 1.85
N LEU A 61 26.45 -10.73 2.46
CA LEU A 61 26.17 -12.04 3.04
C LEU A 61 25.17 -11.98 4.21
N SER A 62 24.92 -10.79 4.78
CA SER A 62 23.83 -10.61 5.76
C SER A 62 22.46 -11.00 5.19
N PHE A 63 22.23 -10.81 3.89
CA PHE A 63 21.00 -11.27 3.21
C PHE A 63 20.94 -12.79 3.02
N GLU A 64 22.04 -13.51 3.16
CA GLU A 64 22.07 -14.98 3.00
C GLU A 64 22.11 -15.71 4.33
N MET A 65 22.80 -15.13 5.31
CA MET A 65 23.14 -15.78 6.56
C MET A 65 22.32 -15.32 7.76
N THR A 66 21.42 -14.34 7.57
CA THR A 66 20.53 -13.85 8.64
C THR A 66 19.09 -13.74 8.16
N GLY A 67 18.16 -13.37 9.05
CA GLY A 67 16.76 -13.10 8.70
C GLY A 67 16.55 -11.85 7.83
N LYS A 68 17.59 -11.03 7.61
CA LYS A 68 17.51 -9.76 6.88
C LYS A 68 16.84 -9.91 5.50
N TRP A 69 17.09 -11.00 4.81
CA TRP A 69 16.55 -11.28 3.47
C TRP A 69 15.02 -11.27 3.43
N ASN A 70 14.33 -11.55 4.54
CA ASN A 70 12.87 -11.66 4.62
C ASN A 70 12.23 -10.74 5.67
N ASN A 71 13.04 -9.93 6.38
CA ASN A 71 12.54 -9.04 7.42
C ASN A 71 12.22 -7.66 6.86
N VAL A 72 11.04 -7.15 7.19
CA VAL A 72 10.57 -5.79 6.86
C VAL A 72 10.20 -5.08 8.15
N ALA A 73 10.65 -3.83 8.35
CA ALA A 73 10.13 -2.99 9.42
C ALA A 73 8.90 -2.23 8.92
N ILE A 74 7.82 -2.28 9.69
CA ILE A 74 6.66 -1.40 9.51
C ILE A 74 6.87 -0.22 10.47
N ILE A 75 7.34 0.90 9.94
CA ILE A 75 7.74 2.06 10.72
C ILE A 75 6.65 3.12 10.67
N THR A 76 6.24 3.58 11.84
CA THR A 76 5.22 4.64 12.00
C THR A 76 5.54 5.52 13.20
N ASP A 77 5.08 6.75 13.20
CA ASP A 77 5.01 7.60 14.39
C ASP A 77 3.56 7.81 14.89
N GLY A 78 2.59 7.17 14.23
CA GLY A 78 1.18 7.20 14.61
C GLY A 78 0.51 8.56 14.40
N THR A 79 1.04 9.43 13.54
CA THR A 79 0.52 10.80 13.34
C THR A 79 -0.69 10.88 12.42
N ARG A 80 -0.99 9.80 11.64
CA ARG A 80 -2.15 9.76 10.73
C ARG A 80 -2.70 8.35 10.59
N VAL A 81 -3.20 7.77 11.68
CA VAL A 81 -3.68 6.38 11.74
C VAL A 81 -5.10 6.29 11.19
N LEU A 82 -5.30 5.55 10.09
CA LEU A 82 -6.61 5.32 9.45
C LEU A 82 -7.46 6.61 9.37
N GLY A 83 -8.73 6.53 9.77
CA GLY A 83 -9.64 7.66 9.91
C GLY A 83 -9.64 8.34 11.29
N ILE A 84 -8.83 7.85 12.25
CA ILE A 84 -8.83 8.33 13.65
C ILE A 84 -7.78 9.42 13.94
N GLY A 85 -6.86 9.67 13.01
CA GLY A 85 -5.91 10.78 13.08
C GLY A 85 -4.65 10.50 13.89
N ASN A 86 -4.15 11.51 14.60
CA ASN A 86 -2.94 11.41 15.41
C ASN A 86 -3.26 10.75 16.78
N VAL A 87 -2.87 9.49 16.91
CA VAL A 87 -3.08 8.70 18.15
C VAL A 87 -1.76 8.34 18.84
N GLY A 88 -0.63 8.65 18.21
CA GLY A 88 0.70 8.34 18.71
C GLY A 88 1.16 6.89 18.47
N PRO A 89 2.43 6.59 18.76
CA PRO A 89 3.04 5.33 18.38
C PRO A 89 2.44 4.11 19.09
N GLU A 90 2.12 4.17 20.38
CA GLU A 90 1.57 3.03 21.12
C GLU A 90 0.19 2.63 20.59
N ALA A 91 -0.69 3.61 20.37
CA ALA A 91 -2.04 3.33 19.88
C ALA A 91 -2.07 2.94 18.39
N SER A 92 -1.00 3.19 17.63
CA SER A 92 -0.84 2.69 16.26
C SER A 92 -0.45 1.21 16.19
N LEU A 93 0.13 0.64 17.26
CA LEU A 93 0.66 -0.72 17.27
C LEU A 93 -0.34 -1.79 16.82
N PRO A 94 -1.62 -1.78 17.24
CA PRO A 94 -2.60 -2.78 16.77
C PRO A 94 -2.81 -2.78 15.24
N VAL A 95 -2.71 -1.61 14.60
CA VAL A 95 -2.83 -1.47 13.14
C VAL A 95 -1.59 -2.05 12.47
N MET A 96 -0.39 -1.74 12.99
CA MET A 96 0.89 -2.27 12.48
C MET A 96 0.98 -3.79 12.62
N GLU A 97 0.46 -4.38 13.70
CA GLU A 97 0.33 -5.83 13.85
C GLU A 97 -0.64 -6.44 12.85
N GLY A 98 -1.77 -5.77 12.58
CA GLY A 98 -2.70 -6.19 11.52
C GLY A 98 -2.02 -6.20 10.15
N LYS A 99 -1.24 -5.16 9.85
CA LYS A 99 -0.46 -5.09 8.62
C LYS A 99 0.60 -6.19 8.54
N ALA A 100 1.33 -6.45 9.64
CA ALA A 100 2.30 -7.53 9.73
C ALA A 100 1.68 -8.90 9.50
N LEU A 101 0.46 -9.13 10.01
CA LEU A 101 -0.31 -10.35 9.75
C LEU A 101 -0.59 -10.54 8.25
N ILE A 102 -1.02 -9.47 7.56
CA ILE A 102 -1.28 -9.50 6.12
C ILE A 102 0.01 -9.76 5.33
N PHE A 103 1.12 -9.10 5.67
CA PHE A 103 2.44 -9.35 5.08
C PHE A 103 2.85 -10.81 5.19
N ASN A 104 2.68 -11.39 6.39
CA ASN A 104 3.06 -12.77 6.65
C ASN A 104 2.15 -13.74 5.90
N PHE A 105 0.82 -13.60 6.03
CA PHE A 105 -0.14 -14.55 5.49
C PHE A 105 -0.22 -14.55 3.96
N LEU A 106 -0.12 -13.37 3.32
CA LEU A 106 -0.25 -13.22 1.87
C LEU A 106 1.09 -13.17 1.14
N GLY A 107 2.14 -12.64 1.77
CA GLY A 107 3.45 -12.44 1.15
C GLY A 107 4.57 -13.37 1.65
N GLY A 108 4.33 -14.13 2.72
CA GLY A 108 5.39 -14.92 3.37
C GLY A 108 6.52 -14.04 3.92
N VAL A 109 6.23 -12.78 4.26
CA VAL A 109 7.20 -11.78 4.72
C VAL A 109 7.16 -11.67 6.25
N ASN A 110 8.33 -11.65 6.89
CA ASN A 110 8.47 -11.39 8.31
C ASN A 110 8.42 -9.88 8.55
N ALA A 111 7.23 -9.32 8.66
CA ALA A 111 7.07 -7.91 8.94
C ALA A 111 7.01 -7.66 10.45
N MET A 112 7.80 -6.70 10.92
CA MET A 112 7.92 -6.34 12.33
C MET A 112 7.33 -4.94 12.55
N PRO A 113 6.29 -4.79 13.40
CA PRO A 113 5.80 -3.49 13.84
C PRO A 113 6.90 -2.72 14.60
N VAL A 114 7.19 -1.51 14.14
CA VAL A 114 8.22 -0.62 14.74
C VAL A 114 7.63 0.80 14.88
N PRO A 115 6.62 1.00 15.75
CA PRO A 115 6.21 2.35 16.11
C PRO A 115 7.33 3.07 16.84
N ILE A 116 7.62 4.33 16.46
CA ILE A 116 8.72 5.11 17.02
C ILE A 116 8.21 6.43 17.59
N ARG A 117 8.77 6.83 18.74
CA ARG A 117 8.50 8.13 19.33
C ARG A 117 9.55 9.13 18.86
N VAL A 118 9.13 10.02 17.98
CA VAL A 118 9.97 11.07 17.40
C VAL A 118 9.21 12.39 17.34
N HIS A 119 9.94 13.51 17.38
CA HIS A 119 9.39 14.85 17.41
C HIS A 119 9.57 15.63 16.11
N SER A 120 10.33 15.08 15.18
CA SER A 120 10.58 15.71 13.88
C SER A 120 10.78 14.66 12.75
N LYS A 121 10.65 15.12 11.51
CA LYS A 121 10.99 14.30 10.33
C LYS A 121 12.46 13.85 10.33
N ASP A 122 13.36 14.70 10.83
CA ASP A 122 14.79 14.43 10.84
C ASP A 122 15.14 13.33 11.86
N GLU A 123 14.50 13.33 13.03
CA GLU A 123 14.60 12.23 14.00
C GLU A 123 14.03 10.94 13.43
N PHE A 124 12.91 11.00 12.70
CA PHE A 124 12.34 9.83 12.03
C PHE A 124 13.34 9.22 11.04
N ILE A 125 13.89 10.07 10.17
CA ILE A 125 14.87 9.66 9.15
C ILE A 125 16.12 9.06 9.80
N ALA A 126 16.67 9.72 10.83
CA ALA A 126 17.84 9.23 11.54
C ALA A 126 17.58 7.86 12.19
N THR A 127 16.42 7.70 12.85
CA THR A 127 16.01 6.43 13.48
C THR A 127 15.85 5.33 12.44
N ALA A 128 15.15 5.60 11.32
CA ALA A 128 14.97 4.62 10.25
C ALA A 128 16.33 4.19 9.65
N LYS A 129 17.25 5.13 9.38
CA LYS A 129 18.61 4.82 8.91
C LYS A 129 19.39 3.92 9.89
N ALA A 130 19.24 4.14 11.19
CA ALA A 130 19.88 3.32 12.21
C ALA A 130 19.34 1.87 12.25
N LEU A 131 18.12 1.63 11.82
CA LEU A 131 17.48 0.31 11.73
C LEU A 131 17.86 -0.49 10.48
N GLU A 132 18.41 0.14 9.44
CA GLU A 132 18.71 -0.48 8.14
C GLU A 132 19.48 -1.80 8.21
N PRO A 133 20.49 -1.97 9.10
CA PRO A 133 21.25 -3.22 9.16
C PRO A 133 20.40 -4.48 9.40
N SER A 134 19.26 -4.36 10.06
CA SER A 134 18.41 -5.49 10.50
C SER A 134 17.36 -5.92 9.48
N PHE A 135 17.08 -5.08 8.44
CA PHE A 135 15.94 -5.28 7.56
C PHE A 135 16.35 -5.32 6.09
N GLY A 136 15.54 -6.04 5.30
CA GLY A 136 15.66 -6.08 3.83
C GLY A 136 14.83 -5.01 3.13
N GLY A 137 13.96 -4.32 3.85
CA GLY A 137 13.14 -3.21 3.35
C GLY A 137 12.33 -2.54 4.46
N PHE A 138 11.85 -1.34 4.20
CA PHE A 138 11.00 -0.58 5.09
C PHE A 138 9.63 -0.33 4.48
N ASN A 139 8.58 -0.61 5.23
CA ASN A 139 7.24 -0.13 5.01
C ASN A 139 6.96 1.02 5.98
N LEU A 140 6.83 2.22 5.47
CA LEU A 140 6.36 3.38 6.23
C LEU A 140 4.83 3.35 6.23
N GLU A 141 4.22 3.70 7.37
CA GLU A 141 2.77 3.60 7.55
C GLU A 141 2.24 4.73 8.42
N ASP A 142 1.04 5.22 8.12
CA ASP A 142 0.26 6.11 9.00
C ASP A 142 1.02 7.38 9.43
N ILE A 143 1.77 8.00 8.52
CA ILE A 143 2.54 9.23 8.74
C ILE A 143 1.80 10.40 8.09
N GLU A 144 1.63 11.50 8.83
CA GLU A 144 0.92 12.68 8.32
C GLU A 144 1.56 13.31 7.09
N SER A 145 0.72 13.84 6.19
CA SER A 145 1.14 14.67 5.06
C SER A 145 1.31 16.13 5.51
N PRO A 146 2.32 16.88 5.00
CA PRO A 146 3.28 16.48 3.95
C PRO A 146 4.57 15.82 4.46
N LYS A 147 4.72 15.64 5.78
CA LYS A 147 5.92 15.04 6.43
C LYS A 147 6.33 13.71 5.78
N CYS A 148 5.35 12.85 5.48
CA CYS A 148 5.57 11.53 4.90
C CYS A 148 6.31 11.56 3.55
N PHE A 149 6.13 12.61 2.74
CA PHE A 149 6.84 12.73 1.46
C PHE A 149 8.32 13.01 1.65
N PHE A 150 8.65 13.95 2.55
CA PHE A 150 10.06 14.28 2.87
C PHE A 150 10.80 13.06 3.43
N ILE A 151 10.14 12.31 4.32
CA ILE A 151 10.72 11.09 4.92
C ILE A 151 10.96 10.03 3.84
N LEU A 152 9.95 9.73 3.03
CA LEU A 152 10.07 8.70 1.99
C LEU A 152 11.17 9.05 0.97
N GLU A 153 11.16 10.27 0.46
CA GLU A 153 12.14 10.72 -0.55
C GLU A 153 13.57 10.66 -0.02
N GLU A 154 13.80 11.11 1.22
CA GLU A 154 15.13 11.07 1.83
C GLU A 154 15.59 9.62 2.08
N LEU A 155 14.71 8.76 2.58
CA LEU A 155 15.04 7.34 2.80
C LEU A 155 15.30 6.60 1.48
N GLN A 156 14.53 6.87 0.43
CA GLN A 156 14.78 6.28 -0.88
C GLN A 156 16.12 6.71 -1.51
N LYS A 157 16.61 7.90 -1.18
CA LYS A 157 17.91 8.42 -1.66
C LYS A 157 19.09 7.87 -0.86
N SER A 158 18.91 7.65 0.43
CA SER A 158 20.02 7.42 1.36
C SER A 158 20.19 5.97 1.81
N LEU A 159 19.16 5.13 1.71
CA LEU A 159 19.23 3.72 2.10
C LEU A 159 19.76 2.84 0.96
N SER A 160 20.35 1.73 1.33
CA SER A 160 20.75 0.66 0.40
C SER A 160 19.66 -0.42 0.24
N ILE A 161 18.55 -0.29 0.96
CA ILE A 161 17.37 -1.15 0.92
C ILE A 161 16.14 -0.35 0.51
N PRO A 162 15.07 -0.98 -0.02
CA PRO A 162 13.87 -0.27 -0.43
C PRO A 162 13.14 0.38 0.74
N ALA A 163 12.68 1.63 0.53
CA ALA A 163 11.69 2.29 1.37
C ALA A 163 10.39 2.50 0.59
N TRP A 164 9.29 2.13 1.20
CA TRP A 164 7.92 2.20 0.69
C TRP A 164 7.03 2.90 1.70
N HIS A 165 6.09 3.72 1.27
CA HIS A 165 5.06 4.27 2.12
C HIS A 165 3.70 3.83 1.58
N ASP A 166 2.99 2.98 2.32
CA ASP A 166 1.85 2.27 1.76
C ASP A 166 0.63 3.17 1.52
N ASP A 167 0.40 4.18 2.36
CA ASP A 167 -0.67 5.17 2.14
C ASP A 167 -0.48 5.99 0.85
N GLN A 168 0.77 6.16 0.40
CA GLN A 168 1.10 6.79 -0.86
C GLN A 168 1.10 5.76 -1.99
N LEU A 169 2.04 4.82 -1.93
CA LEU A 169 2.42 3.98 -3.06
C LEU A 169 1.48 2.78 -3.23
N GLY A 170 1.01 2.18 -2.13
CA GLY A 170 0.05 1.07 -2.17
C GLY A 170 -1.30 1.52 -2.72
N THR A 171 -1.82 2.64 -2.21
CA THR A 171 -3.07 3.23 -2.69
C THR A 171 -2.98 3.66 -4.15
N ALA A 172 -1.88 4.29 -4.55
CA ALA A 172 -1.67 4.66 -5.96
C ALA A 172 -1.61 3.43 -6.88
N CYS A 173 -0.88 2.36 -6.47
CA CYS A 173 -0.77 1.14 -7.26
C CYS A 173 -2.10 0.43 -7.47
N ILE A 174 -2.89 0.26 -6.42
CA ILE A 174 -4.18 -0.44 -6.56
C ILE A 174 -5.19 0.42 -7.33
N SER A 175 -5.17 1.73 -7.14
CA SER A 175 -6.01 2.65 -7.92
C SER A 175 -5.66 2.59 -9.41
N LEU A 176 -4.38 2.58 -9.76
CA LEU A 176 -3.93 2.43 -11.14
C LEU A 176 -4.30 1.05 -11.71
N ALA A 177 -4.20 -0.03 -10.93
CA ALA A 177 -4.60 -1.37 -11.36
C ALA A 177 -6.09 -1.44 -11.70
N GLY A 178 -6.95 -0.96 -10.82
CA GLY A 178 -8.38 -0.87 -11.08
C GLY A 178 -8.70 0.05 -12.27
N LEU A 179 -7.98 1.17 -12.39
CA LEU A 179 -8.15 2.11 -13.49
C LEU A 179 -7.82 1.47 -14.85
N PHE A 180 -6.78 0.66 -14.97
CA PHE A 180 -6.47 -0.03 -16.23
C PHE A 180 -7.64 -0.88 -16.73
N ASN A 181 -8.27 -1.66 -15.86
CA ASN A 181 -9.44 -2.46 -16.23
C ASN A 181 -10.68 -1.58 -16.45
N GLY A 182 -10.86 -0.53 -15.65
CA GLY A 182 -11.95 0.44 -15.87
C GLY A 182 -11.87 1.12 -17.23
N LEU A 183 -10.68 1.58 -17.62
CA LEU A 183 -10.45 2.18 -18.94
C LEU A 183 -10.68 1.19 -20.09
N LYS A 184 -10.23 -0.07 -19.91
CA LYS A 184 -10.49 -1.15 -20.89
C LYS A 184 -11.99 -1.37 -21.09
N LEU A 185 -12.77 -1.44 -20.01
CA LEU A 185 -14.24 -1.64 -20.04
C LEU A 185 -15.02 -0.44 -20.64
N THR A 186 -14.44 0.73 -20.57
CA THR A 186 -15.04 1.96 -21.12
C THR A 186 -14.43 2.37 -22.47
N ASN A 187 -13.56 1.52 -23.04
CA ASN A 187 -12.86 1.75 -24.32
C ASN A 187 -12.11 3.09 -24.36
N ARG A 188 -11.44 3.44 -23.26
CA ARG A 188 -10.65 4.66 -23.13
C ARG A 188 -9.16 4.34 -23.00
N LYS A 189 -8.33 5.29 -23.46
CA LYS A 189 -6.88 5.23 -23.27
C LYS A 189 -6.48 6.16 -22.14
N ILE A 190 -5.46 5.75 -21.36
CA ILE A 190 -5.00 6.52 -20.21
C ILE A 190 -4.44 7.89 -20.62
N GLU A 191 -3.85 7.99 -21.84
CA GLU A 191 -3.29 9.22 -22.38
C GLU A 191 -4.36 10.26 -22.73
N GLU A 192 -5.60 9.83 -22.92
CA GLU A 192 -6.73 10.67 -23.40
C GLU A 192 -7.72 10.97 -22.27
N ALA A 193 -7.75 10.12 -21.23
CA ALA A 193 -8.72 10.20 -20.14
C ALA A 193 -8.59 11.51 -19.34
N LYS A 194 -9.71 12.17 -19.08
CA LYS A 194 -9.84 13.29 -18.15
C LYS A 194 -10.08 12.75 -16.75
N ILE A 195 -9.11 12.94 -15.86
CA ILE A 195 -9.07 12.33 -14.54
C ILE A 195 -9.14 13.39 -13.44
N VAL A 196 -10.10 13.26 -12.55
CA VAL A 196 -10.21 14.08 -11.34
C VAL A 196 -9.61 13.33 -10.15
N LEU A 197 -8.66 13.93 -9.46
CA LEU A 197 -8.13 13.48 -8.18
C LEU A 197 -8.72 14.36 -7.08
N MET A 198 -9.79 13.87 -6.45
CA MET A 198 -10.47 14.63 -5.40
C MET A 198 -9.78 14.37 -4.05
N GLY A 199 -9.27 15.45 -3.45
CA GLY A 199 -8.39 15.42 -2.29
C GLY A 199 -6.91 15.40 -2.70
N SER A 200 -6.11 16.23 -2.06
CA SER A 200 -4.65 16.37 -2.31
C SER A 200 -3.81 15.91 -1.13
N GLY A 201 -4.20 14.77 -0.56
CA GLY A 201 -3.47 14.05 0.49
C GLY A 201 -2.38 13.13 -0.07
N ALA A 202 -1.80 12.32 0.82
CA ALA A 202 -0.71 11.40 0.49
C ALA A 202 -1.05 10.48 -0.70
N ALA A 203 -2.21 9.85 -0.69
CA ALA A 203 -2.66 8.92 -1.72
C ALA A 203 -2.75 9.56 -3.10
N ASN A 204 -3.51 10.64 -3.24
CA ASN A 204 -3.78 11.24 -4.55
C ASN A 204 -2.58 12.01 -5.14
N ILE A 205 -1.71 12.58 -4.31
CA ILE A 205 -0.43 13.13 -4.79
C ILE A 205 0.42 12.02 -5.42
N ALA A 206 0.57 10.88 -4.73
CA ALA A 206 1.30 9.73 -5.27
C ALA A 206 0.61 9.14 -6.51
N THR A 207 -0.72 9.06 -6.50
CA THR A 207 -1.51 8.61 -7.66
C THR A 207 -1.26 9.48 -8.89
N ALA A 208 -1.20 10.81 -8.73
CA ALA A 208 -0.91 11.72 -9.86
C ALA A 208 0.45 11.40 -10.49
N PHE A 209 1.51 11.27 -9.69
CA PHE A 209 2.85 10.93 -10.22
C PHE A 209 2.89 9.54 -10.85
N LEU A 210 2.18 8.55 -10.26
CA LEU A 210 2.11 7.21 -10.82
C LEU A 210 1.32 7.19 -12.15
N LEU A 211 0.25 7.97 -12.27
CA LEU A 211 -0.50 8.16 -13.52
C LEU A 211 0.39 8.75 -14.62
N PHE A 212 1.25 9.72 -14.30
CA PHE A 212 2.24 10.26 -15.26
C PHE A 212 3.19 9.16 -15.75
N ALA A 213 3.73 8.36 -14.83
CA ALA A 213 4.61 7.24 -15.16
C ALA A 213 3.89 6.16 -15.99
N ALA A 214 2.57 6.03 -15.83
CA ALA A 214 1.75 5.10 -16.61
C ALA A 214 1.33 5.64 -17.98
N GLY A 215 1.63 6.91 -18.32
CA GLY A 215 1.37 7.54 -19.61
C GLY A 215 0.20 8.54 -19.62
N ALA A 216 -0.46 8.79 -18.50
CA ALA A 216 -1.49 9.83 -18.44
C ALA A 216 -0.88 11.21 -18.74
N LYS A 217 -1.56 12.02 -19.56
CA LYS A 217 -1.12 13.38 -19.82
C LYS A 217 -1.39 14.26 -18.60
N PRO A 218 -0.37 14.90 -18.02
CA PRO A 218 -0.57 15.74 -16.84
C PRO A 218 -1.67 16.79 -17.00
N GLY A 219 -1.76 17.40 -18.19
CA GLY A 219 -2.78 18.42 -18.49
C GLY A 219 -4.23 17.93 -18.42
N ASN A 220 -4.48 16.63 -18.57
CA ASN A 220 -5.80 16.02 -18.46
C ASN A 220 -6.18 15.64 -17.02
N ILE A 221 -5.29 15.90 -16.05
CA ILE A 221 -5.55 15.61 -14.64
C ILE A 221 -5.95 16.90 -13.94
N LEU A 222 -7.06 16.84 -13.21
CA LEU A 222 -7.54 17.90 -12.33
C LEU A 222 -7.38 17.40 -10.88
N MET A 223 -6.71 18.14 -10.04
CA MET A 223 -6.65 17.84 -8.61
C MET A 223 -7.44 18.89 -7.83
N THR A 224 -8.15 18.48 -6.78
CA THR A 224 -8.89 19.38 -5.90
C THR A 224 -8.49 19.24 -4.44
N ASP A 225 -8.76 20.25 -3.66
CA ASP A 225 -8.65 20.26 -2.20
C ASP A 225 -9.75 21.15 -1.60
N SER A 226 -9.70 21.37 -0.28
CA SER A 226 -10.66 22.23 0.44
C SER A 226 -10.74 23.68 -0.05
N HIS A 227 -9.80 24.13 -0.89
CA HIS A 227 -9.79 25.46 -1.51
C HIS A 227 -10.30 25.41 -2.97
N GLY A 228 -10.76 24.25 -3.45
CA GLY A 228 -11.23 24.04 -4.82
C GLY A 228 -10.16 23.41 -5.74
N ILE A 229 -10.26 23.73 -7.04
CA ILE A 229 -9.38 23.17 -8.07
C ILE A 229 -7.96 23.71 -7.89
N LEU A 230 -6.99 22.79 -7.96
CA LEU A 230 -5.56 23.12 -7.90
C LEU A 230 -5.10 23.71 -9.23
N GLU A 231 -4.55 24.92 -9.19
CA GLU A 231 -4.10 25.67 -10.37
C GLU A 231 -2.99 26.68 -9.98
N PRO A 232 -2.15 27.14 -10.93
CA PRO A 232 -0.93 27.88 -10.58
C PRO A 232 -1.14 29.33 -10.15
N GLU A 233 -2.32 29.91 -10.32
CA GLU A 233 -2.62 31.31 -9.96
C GLU A 233 -3.33 31.41 -8.59
N ARG A 234 -3.43 30.31 -7.85
CA ARG A 234 -4.00 30.30 -6.49
C ARG A 234 -3.16 31.17 -5.54
N SER A 235 -3.84 31.84 -4.65
CA SER A 235 -3.20 32.73 -3.66
C SER A 235 -2.30 32.04 -2.64
N ASP A 236 -2.41 30.71 -2.48
CA ASP A 236 -1.62 29.90 -1.55
C ASP A 236 -0.36 29.25 -2.18
N MET A 237 -0.03 29.56 -3.43
CA MET A 237 1.07 28.92 -4.17
C MET A 237 2.45 29.08 -3.49
N ASP A 238 2.77 30.26 -2.96
CA ASP A 238 4.04 30.48 -2.25
C ASP A 238 4.13 29.60 -0.99
N LYS A 239 3.02 29.45 -0.27
CA LYS A 239 2.93 28.56 0.90
C LYS A 239 3.07 27.09 0.50
N LEU A 240 2.47 26.70 -0.62
CA LEU A 240 2.59 25.31 -1.14
C LEU A 240 4.04 25.02 -1.56
N MET A 241 4.70 25.95 -2.22
CA MET A 241 6.10 25.78 -2.63
C MET A 241 7.02 25.46 -1.44
N LEU A 242 6.81 26.13 -0.32
CA LEU A 242 7.62 25.94 0.90
C LEU A 242 7.24 24.68 1.70
N ASN A 243 5.94 24.43 1.86
CA ASN A 243 5.45 23.41 2.81
C ASN A 243 5.06 22.10 2.16
N ASN A 244 4.69 22.08 0.87
CA ASN A 244 4.28 20.89 0.14
C ASN A 244 4.69 21.00 -1.34
N PRO A 245 5.99 20.88 -1.65
CA PRO A 245 6.50 21.05 -3.00
C PRO A 245 5.93 20.06 -4.02
N TRP A 246 5.48 18.89 -3.61
CA TRP A 246 4.80 17.91 -4.48
C TRP A 246 3.45 18.45 -4.96
N LYS A 247 2.64 18.98 -4.06
CA LYS A 247 1.36 19.61 -4.39
C LYS A 247 1.57 20.87 -5.25
N TYR A 248 2.59 21.66 -4.95
CA TYR A 248 3.00 22.80 -5.77
C TYR A 248 3.33 22.36 -7.20
N GLN A 249 4.16 21.32 -7.37
CA GLN A 249 4.49 20.80 -8.70
C GLN A 249 3.25 20.34 -9.47
N LEU A 250 2.28 19.72 -8.79
CA LEU A 250 1.03 19.28 -9.42
C LEU A 250 0.18 20.49 -9.85
N ALA A 251 0.12 21.57 -9.06
CA ALA A 251 -0.55 22.80 -9.45
C ALA A 251 -0.01 23.41 -10.76
N ILE A 252 1.32 23.28 -10.97
CA ILE A 252 1.98 23.77 -12.18
C ILE A 252 1.80 22.84 -13.38
N LYS A 253 1.87 21.51 -13.16
CA LYS A 253 1.93 20.50 -14.24
C LYS A 253 0.57 20.04 -14.75
N THR A 254 -0.46 20.08 -13.90
CA THR A 254 -1.81 19.57 -14.21
C THR A 254 -2.73 20.69 -14.73
N ASN A 255 -4.00 20.34 -15.03
CA ASN A 255 -5.04 21.32 -15.37
C ASN A 255 -4.62 22.26 -16.52
N SER A 256 -4.39 21.70 -17.71
CA SER A 256 -3.98 22.50 -18.88
C SER A 256 -5.00 23.54 -19.32
N GLU A 257 -6.29 23.29 -19.02
CA GLU A 257 -7.39 24.22 -19.33
C GLU A 257 -7.49 25.40 -18.34
N ARG A 258 -6.64 25.40 -17.28
CA ARG A 258 -6.65 26.43 -16.22
C ARG A 258 -8.00 26.63 -15.56
N LEU A 259 -8.76 25.54 -15.39
CA LEU A 259 -10.03 25.59 -14.70
C LEU A 259 -9.85 26.06 -13.26
N LYS A 260 -10.77 26.90 -12.81
CA LYS A 260 -10.78 27.48 -11.46
C LYS A 260 -12.12 27.24 -10.78
N GLY A 261 -12.16 27.45 -9.48
CA GLY A 261 -13.40 27.43 -8.70
C GLY A 261 -13.54 26.19 -7.82
N PRO A 262 -14.77 25.93 -7.36
CA PRO A 262 -15.03 24.85 -6.43
C PRO A 262 -14.85 23.47 -7.06
N GLU A 263 -14.77 22.45 -6.21
CA GLU A 263 -14.47 21.05 -6.60
C GLU A 263 -15.44 20.52 -7.68
N GLU A 264 -16.72 20.89 -7.61
CA GLU A 264 -17.76 20.44 -8.55
C GLU A 264 -17.45 20.77 -10.01
N ASN A 265 -16.75 21.88 -10.26
CA ASN A 265 -16.37 22.27 -11.62
C ASN A 265 -15.41 21.28 -12.27
N ALA A 266 -14.61 20.55 -11.46
CA ALA A 266 -13.67 19.57 -11.97
C ALA A 266 -14.38 18.32 -12.54
N PHE A 267 -15.57 18.00 -12.08
CA PHE A 267 -16.30 16.80 -12.52
C PHE A 267 -16.90 16.93 -13.91
N LYS A 268 -17.15 18.15 -14.36
CA LYS A 268 -17.81 18.39 -15.66
C LYS A 268 -16.98 17.86 -16.82
N GLY A 269 -17.53 16.85 -17.50
CA GLY A 269 -16.86 16.20 -18.63
C GLY A 269 -15.64 15.36 -18.24
N ALA A 270 -15.48 14.98 -16.97
CA ALA A 270 -14.48 14.04 -16.53
C ALA A 270 -14.87 12.59 -16.87
N ASP A 271 -13.90 11.76 -17.20
CA ASP A 271 -14.08 10.32 -17.44
C ASP A 271 -13.94 9.50 -16.16
N VAL A 272 -13.06 9.96 -15.27
CA VAL A 272 -12.65 9.26 -14.06
C VAL A 272 -12.61 10.22 -12.88
N VAL A 273 -13.08 9.79 -11.74
CA VAL A 273 -12.78 10.43 -10.45
C VAL A 273 -12.16 9.40 -9.52
N ILE A 274 -11.03 9.76 -8.90
CA ILE A 274 -10.39 9.02 -7.79
C ILE A 274 -10.44 9.94 -6.58
N ALA A 275 -11.34 9.65 -5.65
CA ALA A 275 -11.50 10.41 -4.42
C ALA A 275 -10.80 9.71 -3.26
N ALA A 276 -9.93 10.45 -2.58
CA ALA A 276 -9.28 10.08 -1.32
C ALA A 276 -9.27 11.34 -0.45
N SER A 277 -10.47 11.74 -0.02
CA SER A 277 -10.74 13.04 0.59
C SER A 277 -11.36 12.89 1.99
N LYS A 278 -12.33 13.72 2.32
CA LYS A 278 -13.04 13.65 3.59
C LYS A 278 -14.02 12.48 3.59
N PRO A 279 -13.95 11.57 4.59
CA PRO A 279 -14.91 10.48 4.72
C PRO A 279 -16.35 10.95 4.87
N GLY A 280 -17.26 10.22 4.26
CA GLY A 280 -18.70 10.37 4.44
C GLY A 280 -19.46 10.58 3.15
N PRO A 281 -20.63 9.91 3.02
CA PRO A 281 -21.52 10.05 1.85
C PRO A 281 -22.04 11.49 1.77
N GLY A 282 -22.12 12.02 0.54
CA GLY A 282 -22.49 13.42 0.27
C GLY A 282 -21.28 14.36 0.14
N THR A 283 -20.04 13.87 0.39
CA THR A 283 -18.81 14.57 0.00
C THR A 283 -18.73 14.69 -1.51
N ILE A 284 -19.06 13.62 -2.26
CA ILE A 284 -19.39 13.69 -3.68
C ILE A 284 -20.92 13.71 -3.81
N LYS A 285 -21.44 14.70 -4.52
CA LYS A 285 -22.89 14.82 -4.76
C LYS A 285 -23.29 14.06 -6.03
N PRO A 286 -24.50 13.45 -6.07
CA PRO A 286 -25.03 12.78 -7.26
C PRO A 286 -24.96 13.63 -8.54
N ASP A 287 -25.26 14.95 -8.45
CA ASP A 287 -25.21 15.86 -9.59
C ASP A 287 -23.81 16.04 -10.19
N TRP A 288 -22.76 15.90 -9.38
CA TRP A 288 -21.38 15.93 -9.87
C TRP A 288 -21.11 14.74 -10.78
N ILE A 289 -21.56 13.54 -10.38
CA ILE A 289 -21.44 12.34 -11.21
C ILE A 289 -22.24 12.47 -12.51
N ARG A 290 -23.46 13.03 -12.45
CA ARG A 290 -24.27 13.28 -13.66
C ARG A 290 -23.61 14.25 -14.64
N SER A 291 -22.72 15.11 -14.18
CA SER A 291 -21.98 16.06 -15.03
C SER A 291 -20.74 15.45 -15.71
N MET A 292 -20.33 14.25 -15.31
CA MET A 292 -19.24 13.50 -15.91
C MET A 292 -19.62 12.97 -17.31
N ASN A 293 -18.63 12.50 -18.03
CA ASN A 293 -18.86 11.82 -19.31
C ASN A 293 -19.64 10.51 -19.12
N THR A 294 -20.34 10.07 -20.18
CA THR A 294 -21.00 8.75 -20.22
C THR A 294 -20.01 7.65 -19.83
N ASP A 295 -20.47 6.60 -19.18
CA ASP A 295 -19.62 5.50 -18.69
C ASP A 295 -18.52 5.97 -17.71
N ALA A 296 -18.84 6.88 -16.81
CA ALA A 296 -17.91 7.40 -15.81
C ALA A 296 -17.39 6.30 -14.87
N ILE A 297 -16.12 6.45 -14.46
CA ILE A 297 -15.45 5.58 -13.49
C ILE A 297 -15.30 6.36 -12.17
N VAL A 298 -15.80 5.82 -11.06
CA VAL A 298 -15.83 6.48 -9.76
C VAL A 298 -15.13 5.61 -8.71
N PHE A 299 -14.00 6.07 -8.19
CA PHE A 299 -13.33 5.47 -7.05
C PHE A 299 -13.53 6.37 -5.83
N ALA A 300 -14.28 5.90 -4.84
CA ALA A 300 -14.56 6.59 -3.58
C ALA A 300 -13.85 5.85 -2.44
N LEU A 301 -12.60 6.27 -2.14
CA LEU A 301 -11.64 5.48 -1.36
C LEU A 301 -11.55 5.88 0.11
N ALA A 302 -12.28 6.90 0.56
CA ALA A 302 -12.24 7.32 1.96
C ALA A 302 -12.75 6.22 2.92
N ASN A 303 -12.09 6.09 4.04
CA ASN A 303 -12.44 5.16 5.12
C ASN A 303 -12.81 5.93 6.41
N PRO A 304 -13.78 5.43 7.23
CA PRO A 304 -14.51 4.17 7.06
C PRO A 304 -15.70 4.25 6.07
N ASN A 305 -16.13 5.44 5.68
CA ASN A 305 -17.26 5.65 4.77
C ASN A 305 -16.79 6.33 3.49
N PRO A 306 -17.19 5.80 2.30
CA PRO A 306 -16.82 6.40 1.02
C PRO A 306 -17.45 7.79 0.85
N GLU A 307 -16.90 8.60 -0.04
CA GLU A 307 -17.39 9.96 -0.36
C GLU A 307 -18.78 9.96 -0.97
N ILE A 308 -19.16 8.86 -1.63
CA ILE A 308 -20.50 8.56 -2.15
C ILE A 308 -20.73 7.05 -2.05
N TRP A 309 -21.96 6.64 -1.73
CA TRP A 309 -22.28 5.21 -1.76
C TRP A 309 -22.28 4.66 -3.19
N PRO A 310 -21.84 3.40 -3.41
CA PRO A 310 -21.84 2.80 -4.75
C PRO A 310 -23.18 2.84 -5.46
N ASP A 311 -24.28 2.54 -4.76
CA ASP A 311 -25.62 2.55 -5.34
C ASP A 311 -26.04 3.95 -5.81
N ASP A 312 -25.69 5.00 -5.05
CA ASP A 312 -25.97 6.40 -5.41
C ASP A 312 -25.12 6.85 -6.62
N ALA A 313 -23.88 6.41 -6.70
CA ALA A 313 -23.00 6.71 -7.82
C ALA A 313 -23.49 6.02 -9.11
N ILE A 314 -23.90 4.74 -9.04
CA ILE A 314 -24.47 4.00 -10.16
C ILE A 314 -25.79 4.64 -10.61
N ALA A 315 -26.69 4.95 -9.68
CA ALA A 315 -27.95 5.63 -9.97
C ALA A 315 -27.75 7.03 -10.59
N SER A 316 -26.58 7.62 -10.41
CA SER A 316 -26.19 8.92 -10.97
C SER A 316 -25.47 8.82 -12.32
N GLY A 317 -25.26 7.59 -12.87
CA GLY A 317 -24.71 7.38 -14.20
C GLY A 317 -23.26 6.86 -14.22
N ALA A 318 -22.67 6.53 -13.07
CA ALA A 318 -21.39 5.84 -13.05
C ALA A 318 -21.54 4.41 -13.58
N LYS A 319 -20.65 3.99 -14.47
CA LYS A 319 -20.61 2.61 -14.99
C LYS A 319 -19.82 1.69 -14.08
N ILE A 320 -18.76 2.20 -13.48
CA ILE A 320 -17.85 1.44 -12.61
C ILE A 320 -17.68 2.21 -11.33
N VAL A 321 -17.92 1.55 -10.20
CA VAL A 321 -17.68 2.12 -8.87
C VAL A 321 -16.76 1.19 -8.08
N ALA A 322 -15.80 1.78 -7.38
CA ALA A 322 -14.89 1.08 -6.48
C ALA A 322 -14.77 1.82 -5.15
N THR A 323 -14.56 1.06 -4.07
CA THR A 323 -14.35 1.61 -2.72
C THR A 323 -13.21 0.90 -2.00
N GLY A 324 -12.78 1.43 -0.87
CA GLY A 324 -11.83 0.73 0.02
C GLY A 324 -12.46 -0.38 0.87
N ARG A 325 -13.78 -0.52 0.87
CA ARG A 325 -14.55 -1.44 1.76
C ARG A 325 -14.70 -2.82 1.14
N SER A 326 -14.64 -3.84 2.00
CA SER A 326 -14.77 -5.26 1.61
C SER A 326 -16.21 -5.74 1.41
N ASP A 327 -17.20 -4.92 1.79
CA ASP A 327 -18.61 -5.24 1.69
C ASP A 327 -19.28 -4.74 0.38
N PHE A 328 -18.47 -4.17 -0.52
CA PHE A 328 -18.88 -3.77 -1.86
C PHE A 328 -18.02 -4.42 -2.94
N SER A 329 -18.54 -4.45 -4.16
CA SER A 329 -17.77 -4.83 -5.35
C SER A 329 -16.54 -3.92 -5.54
N ASN A 330 -15.51 -4.43 -6.20
CA ASN A 330 -14.31 -3.67 -6.52
C ASN A 330 -13.62 -3.06 -5.29
N GLN A 331 -13.26 -3.92 -4.32
CA GLN A 331 -12.48 -3.47 -3.17
C GLN A 331 -11.08 -3.05 -3.60
N VAL A 332 -10.84 -1.75 -3.69
CA VAL A 332 -9.52 -1.15 -3.95
C VAL A 332 -8.78 -1.03 -2.61
N ASN A 333 -8.02 -2.07 -2.27
CA ASN A 333 -7.34 -2.19 -0.99
C ASN A 333 -5.85 -2.51 -1.19
N ASN A 334 -4.99 -1.84 -0.42
CA ASN A 334 -3.53 -1.97 -0.50
C ASN A 334 -3.03 -3.41 -0.23
N SER A 335 -3.82 -4.23 0.48
CA SER A 335 -3.51 -5.65 0.72
C SER A 335 -3.36 -6.49 -0.55
N LEU A 336 -3.88 -6.03 -1.68
CA LEU A 336 -3.66 -6.63 -3.00
C LEU A 336 -2.30 -6.27 -3.60
N VAL A 337 -1.59 -5.29 -3.03
CA VAL A 337 -0.35 -4.73 -3.58
C VAL A 337 0.86 -5.11 -2.75
N PHE A 338 0.95 -4.58 -1.51
CA PHE A 338 2.19 -4.59 -0.74
C PHE A 338 2.75 -5.99 -0.44
N PRO A 339 1.95 -7.05 -0.21
CA PRO A 339 2.54 -8.37 0.06
C PRO A 339 3.31 -8.91 -1.15
N GLY A 340 2.75 -8.79 -2.35
CA GLY A 340 3.40 -9.20 -3.60
C GLY A 340 4.58 -8.30 -3.97
N VAL A 341 4.44 -7.00 -3.82
CA VAL A 341 5.53 -6.04 -4.08
C VAL A 341 6.72 -6.33 -3.17
N PHE A 342 6.52 -6.43 -1.87
CA PHE A 342 7.61 -6.73 -0.93
C PHE A 342 8.22 -8.10 -1.15
N ARG A 343 7.43 -9.13 -1.46
CA ARG A 343 7.98 -10.44 -1.83
C ARG A 343 8.93 -10.31 -3.03
N GLY A 344 8.54 -9.57 -4.05
CA GLY A 344 9.37 -9.37 -5.24
C GLY A 344 10.64 -8.58 -4.99
N ILE A 345 10.57 -7.45 -4.26
CA ILE A 345 11.75 -6.64 -3.95
C ILE A 345 12.73 -7.36 -3.00
N LEU A 346 12.22 -8.18 -2.07
CA LEU A 346 13.04 -9.00 -1.20
C LEU A 346 13.70 -10.16 -1.95
N ASP A 347 12.98 -10.86 -2.82
CA ASP A 347 13.52 -11.97 -3.62
C ASP A 347 14.62 -11.51 -4.58
N ALA A 348 14.48 -10.32 -5.15
CA ALA A 348 15.49 -9.68 -5.98
C ALA A 348 16.59 -8.98 -5.16
N ARG A 349 16.46 -8.90 -3.83
CA ARG A 349 17.33 -8.09 -2.96
C ARG A 349 17.49 -6.68 -3.52
N SER A 350 16.37 -6.04 -3.82
CA SER A 350 16.37 -4.74 -4.50
C SER A 350 17.02 -3.65 -3.65
N LYS A 351 17.69 -2.72 -4.28
CA LYS A 351 18.25 -1.52 -3.65
C LYS A 351 17.24 -0.40 -3.49
N GLY A 352 16.10 -0.49 -4.19
CA GLY A 352 15.07 0.53 -4.17
C GLY A 352 13.83 0.12 -4.94
N VAL A 353 12.83 0.98 -4.93
CA VAL A 353 11.58 0.87 -5.68
C VAL A 353 11.24 2.25 -6.26
N ASN A 354 10.81 2.28 -7.53
CA ASN A 354 10.44 3.50 -8.23
C ASN A 354 9.07 3.34 -8.93
N PHE A 355 8.60 4.39 -9.59
CA PHE A 355 7.32 4.36 -10.28
C PHE A 355 7.23 3.32 -11.40
N ASP A 356 8.33 3.00 -12.10
CA ASP A 356 8.31 1.96 -13.14
C ASP A 356 8.03 0.57 -12.57
N VAL A 357 8.61 0.26 -11.39
CA VAL A 357 8.31 -0.97 -10.64
C VAL A 357 6.83 -0.99 -10.23
N MET A 358 6.30 0.15 -9.76
CA MET A 358 4.91 0.27 -9.35
C MET A 358 3.94 0.12 -10.53
N VAL A 359 4.21 0.73 -11.67
CA VAL A 359 3.42 0.54 -12.90
C VAL A 359 3.42 -0.92 -13.32
N SER A 360 4.56 -1.61 -13.22
CA SER A 360 4.66 -3.05 -13.50
C SER A 360 3.77 -3.86 -12.55
N ALA A 361 3.80 -3.58 -11.24
CA ALA A 361 2.93 -4.22 -10.26
C ALA A 361 1.44 -3.97 -10.55
N SER A 362 1.06 -2.72 -10.83
CA SER A 362 -0.32 -2.35 -11.15
C SER A 362 -0.84 -3.04 -12.40
N LYS A 363 -0.01 -3.16 -13.45
CA LYS A 363 -0.36 -3.90 -14.67
C LYS A 363 -0.58 -5.38 -14.40
N GLU A 364 0.25 -6.01 -13.57
CA GLU A 364 0.09 -7.42 -13.22
C GLU A 364 -1.17 -7.68 -12.40
N ILE A 365 -1.50 -6.79 -11.45
CA ILE A 365 -2.75 -6.88 -10.69
C ILE A 365 -3.96 -6.76 -11.63
N ALA A 366 -3.95 -5.79 -12.54
CA ALA A 366 -5.02 -5.63 -13.54
C ALA A 366 -5.15 -6.85 -14.45
N ASN A 367 -4.03 -7.36 -14.99
CA ASN A 367 -3.99 -8.50 -15.91
C ASN A 367 -4.33 -9.84 -15.22
N PHE A 368 -4.25 -9.91 -13.90
CA PHE A 368 -4.65 -11.08 -13.14
C PHE A 368 -6.16 -11.34 -13.26
N VAL A 369 -6.97 -10.30 -13.39
CA VAL A 369 -8.39 -10.40 -13.72
C VAL A 369 -8.54 -10.70 -15.21
N LYS A 370 -8.82 -11.96 -15.56
CA LYS A 370 -8.90 -12.40 -16.95
C LYS A 370 -10.06 -11.78 -17.72
N ASP A 371 -11.24 -11.75 -17.08
CA ASP A 371 -12.48 -11.24 -17.64
C ASP A 371 -13.00 -10.10 -16.75
N PRO A 372 -12.47 -8.87 -16.88
CA PRO A 372 -12.94 -7.75 -16.09
C PRO A 372 -14.40 -7.41 -16.42
N SER A 373 -15.14 -7.03 -15.40
CA SER A 373 -16.52 -6.54 -15.51
C SER A 373 -16.69 -5.28 -14.65
N PRO A 374 -17.79 -4.52 -14.78
CA PRO A 374 -18.04 -3.38 -13.92
C PRO A 374 -17.98 -3.69 -12.42
N ASP A 375 -18.26 -4.94 -12.01
CA ASP A 375 -18.25 -5.40 -10.63
C ASP A 375 -16.94 -6.14 -10.26
N LYS A 376 -16.01 -6.34 -11.19
CA LYS A 376 -14.72 -7.02 -10.96
C LYS A 376 -13.60 -6.40 -11.79
N ILE A 377 -13.07 -5.25 -11.35
CA ILE A 377 -11.91 -4.57 -11.97
C ILE A 377 -10.58 -4.88 -11.29
N VAL A 378 -10.61 -5.44 -10.09
CA VAL A 378 -9.44 -5.89 -9.31
C VAL A 378 -9.68 -7.31 -8.79
N PRO A 379 -8.62 -8.10 -8.49
CA PRO A 379 -8.77 -9.40 -7.86
C PRO A 379 -9.34 -9.28 -6.44
N SER A 380 -9.82 -10.39 -5.87
CA SER A 380 -10.11 -10.47 -4.44
C SER A 380 -8.90 -10.97 -3.64
N MET A 381 -8.87 -10.71 -2.32
CA MET A 381 -7.74 -11.06 -1.45
C MET A 381 -7.49 -12.56 -1.34
N ASP A 382 -8.49 -13.40 -1.59
CA ASP A 382 -8.44 -14.86 -1.54
C ASP A 382 -7.98 -15.50 -2.87
N GLU A 383 -7.72 -14.70 -3.90
CA GLU A 383 -7.12 -15.18 -5.15
C GLU A 383 -5.60 -15.36 -4.97
N TRP A 384 -5.20 -16.43 -4.29
CA TRP A 384 -3.83 -16.68 -3.80
C TRP A 384 -2.71 -16.60 -4.84
N GLY A 385 -3.00 -16.91 -6.10
CA GLY A 385 -2.05 -16.82 -7.21
C GLY A 385 -1.63 -15.39 -7.56
N LEU A 386 -2.33 -14.38 -7.05
CA LEU A 386 -2.00 -12.97 -7.26
C LEU A 386 -0.60 -12.62 -6.76
N TYR A 387 -0.31 -12.95 -5.51
CA TYR A 387 0.89 -12.47 -4.82
C TYR A 387 2.20 -12.95 -5.43
N PRO A 388 2.40 -14.27 -5.76
CA PRO A 388 3.59 -14.69 -6.48
C PRO A 388 3.67 -14.14 -7.91
N THR A 389 2.54 -13.87 -8.56
CA THR A 389 2.49 -13.25 -9.89
C THR A 389 3.01 -11.80 -9.84
N VAL A 390 2.51 -11.00 -8.91
CA VAL A 390 2.98 -9.63 -8.66
C VAL A 390 4.45 -9.63 -8.25
N ALA A 391 4.85 -10.51 -7.33
CA ALA A 391 6.23 -10.63 -6.87
C ALA A 391 7.20 -10.89 -8.03
N SER A 392 6.86 -11.82 -8.94
CA SER A 392 7.71 -12.13 -10.10
C SER A 392 7.85 -10.95 -11.07
N ALA A 393 6.80 -10.19 -11.29
CA ALA A 393 6.83 -9.02 -12.16
C ALA A 393 7.68 -7.89 -11.55
N VAL A 394 7.49 -7.63 -10.26
CA VAL A 394 8.28 -6.65 -9.50
C VAL A 394 9.75 -7.02 -9.49
N ALA A 395 10.09 -8.27 -9.11
CA ALA A 395 11.48 -8.75 -9.10
C ALA A 395 12.13 -8.64 -10.48
N ARG A 396 11.44 -9.06 -11.53
CA ARG A 396 11.94 -8.93 -12.90
C ARG A 396 12.16 -7.48 -13.30
N LYS A 397 11.23 -6.59 -12.94
CA LYS A 397 11.35 -5.16 -13.24
C LYS A 397 12.54 -4.52 -12.52
N THR A 398 12.81 -4.90 -11.26
CA THR A 398 14.00 -4.41 -10.55
C THR A 398 15.31 -4.89 -11.20
N VAL A 399 15.34 -6.10 -11.76
CA VAL A 399 16.48 -6.59 -12.55
C VAL A 399 16.68 -5.74 -13.82
N GLU A 400 15.62 -5.46 -14.56
CA GLU A 400 15.66 -4.66 -15.78
C GLU A 400 16.17 -3.23 -15.53
N LEU A 401 15.87 -2.68 -14.37
CA LEU A 401 16.29 -1.34 -13.96
C LEU A 401 17.66 -1.30 -13.26
N GLY A 402 18.35 -2.43 -13.10
CA GLY A 402 19.65 -2.50 -12.41
C GLY A 402 19.56 -2.27 -10.90
N LEU A 403 18.37 -2.38 -10.32
CA LEU A 403 18.14 -2.21 -8.88
C LEU A 403 18.35 -3.51 -8.09
N ALA A 404 18.32 -4.66 -8.75
CA ALA A 404 18.43 -5.96 -8.10
C ALA A 404 19.89 -6.33 -7.78
N ARG A 405 20.13 -6.94 -6.61
CA ARG A 405 21.38 -7.64 -6.26
C ARG A 405 21.34 -9.11 -6.69
N LYS A 406 20.17 -9.72 -6.72
CA LYS A 406 19.98 -11.09 -7.18
C LYS A 406 19.26 -11.06 -8.55
N ILE A 407 19.83 -11.79 -9.50
CA ILE A 407 19.32 -11.89 -10.87
C ILE A 407 18.73 -13.29 -11.09
N ASP A 408 17.49 -13.34 -11.57
CA ASP A 408 16.81 -14.58 -11.96
C ASP A 408 15.82 -14.29 -13.10
N SER A 409 15.28 -15.34 -13.71
CA SER A 409 14.18 -15.25 -14.64
C SER A 409 12.87 -14.88 -13.92
N ARG A 410 11.90 -14.38 -14.66
CA ARG A 410 10.57 -14.12 -14.09
C ARG A 410 9.95 -15.39 -13.49
N GLU A 411 10.10 -16.54 -14.18
CA GLU A 411 9.57 -17.82 -13.69
C GLU A 411 10.34 -18.32 -12.47
N GLY A 412 11.67 -18.12 -12.39
CA GLY A 412 12.47 -18.44 -11.22
C GLY A 412 12.00 -17.64 -9.99
N PHE A 413 11.79 -16.34 -10.12
CA PHE A 413 11.23 -15.50 -9.05
C PHE A 413 9.80 -15.94 -8.67
N ARG A 414 8.95 -16.28 -9.65
CA ARG A 414 7.59 -16.74 -9.38
C ARG A 414 7.59 -18.04 -8.57
N LYS A 415 8.43 -19.00 -8.96
CA LYS A 415 8.59 -20.26 -8.24
C LYS A 415 9.07 -20.03 -6.81
N THR A 416 10.11 -19.24 -6.62
CA THR A 416 10.63 -18.88 -5.28
C THR A 416 9.56 -18.23 -4.41
N ALA A 417 8.84 -17.23 -4.95
CA ALA A 417 7.76 -16.55 -4.22
C ALA A 417 6.63 -17.52 -3.84
N SER A 418 6.20 -18.40 -4.78
CA SER A 418 5.18 -19.42 -4.49
C SER A 418 5.62 -20.36 -3.36
N GLU A 419 6.83 -20.91 -3.44
CA GLU A 419 7.37 -21.83 -2.43
C GLU A 419 7.42 -21.19 -1.03
N ILE A 420 7.87 -19.93 -0.94
CA ILE A 420 7.93 -19.20 0.34
C ILE A 420 6.53 -18.95 0.90
N ILE A 421 5.62 -18.44 0.08
CA ILE A 421 4.25 -18.10 0.51
C ILE A 421 3.49 -19.37 0.93
N GLU A 422 3.59 -20.44 0.14
CA GLU A 422 2.95 -21.73 0.43
C GLU A 422 3.50 -22.39 1.69
N ALA A 423 4.83 -22.40 1.86
CA ALA A 423 5.47 -22.96 3.07
C ALA A 423 5.03 -22.21 4.34
N ASN A 424 4.98 -20.87 4.28
CA ASN A 424 4.53 -20.04 5.39
C ASN A 424 3.05 -20.30 5.74
N ARG A 425 2.20 -20.37 4.73
CA ARG A 425 0.78 -20.66 4.91
C ARG A 425 0.54 -22.07 5.46
N LYS A 426 1.27 -23.05 4.95
CA LYS A 426 1.22 -24.43 5.45
C LYS A 426 1.61 -24.52 6.93
N LEU A 427 2.65 -23.78 7.33
CA LEU A 427 3.03 -23.67 8.74
C LEU A 427 1.90 -23.09 9.58
N TYR A 428 1.31 -21.98 9.15
CA TYR A 428 0.18 -21.35 9.85
C TYR A 428 -1.01 -22.28 10.01
N LEU A 429 -1.43 -22.96 8.94
CA LEU A 429 -2.52 -23.93 8.98
C LEU A 429 -2.21 -25.10 9.93
N LYS A 430 -0.96 -25.59 9.93
CA LYS A 430 -0.54 -26.65 10.86
C LYS A 430 -0.61 -26.21 12.32
N LEU A 431 -0.25 -24.96 12.63
CA LEU A 431 -0.36 -24.41 13.99
C LEU A 431 -1.83 -24.31 14.44
N LEU A 432 -2.75 -23.99 13.53
CA LEU A 432 -4.20 -24.00 13.79
C LEU A 432 -4.73 -25.43 14.02
N ASP A 433 -4.42 -26.36 13.12
CA ASP A 433 -4.88 -27.76 13.18
C ASP A 433 -4.41 -28.45 14.46
N ASP A 434 -3.16 -28.20 14.87
CA ASP A 434 -2.57 -28.74 16.10
C ASP A 434 -2.99 -27.94 17.36
N LYS A 435 -3.86 -26.93 17.24
CA LYS A 435 -4.33 -26.05 18.33
C LYS A 435 -3.21 -25.32 19.09
N LEU A 436 -2.08 -25.09 18.43
CA LEU A 436 -0.99 -24.28 18.97
C LEU A 436 -1.31 -22.77 18.88
N ILE A 437 -2.17 -22.40 17.95
CA ILE A 437 -2.89 -21.11 17.96
C ILE A 437 -4.27 -21.41 18.57
N LYS A 438 -4.64 -20.66 19.60
CA LYS A 438 -5.93 -20.84 20.29
C LYS A 438 -7.08 -20.52 19.34
N ASP A 439 -8.19 -21.25 19.49
CA ASP A 439 -9.44 -20.94 18.80
C ASP A 439 -10.02 -19.59 19.24
N LEU A 440 -10.90 -19.01 18.41
CA LEU A 440 -11.61 -17.80 18.75
C LEU A 440 -12.45 -18.00 20.03
N PRO A 441 -12.43 -17.04 20.98
CA PRO A 441 -13.29 -17.13 22.16
C PRO A 441 -14.77 -17.15 21.74
N GLY A 442 -15.53 -18.09 22.29
CA GLY A 442 -16.95 -18.23 21.99
C GLY A 442 -17.30 -19.19 20.83
N GLY A 443 -16.33 -19.94 20.30
CA GLY A 443 -16.60 -20.98 19.28
C GLY A 443 -17.10 -20.37 17.96
N GLY A 444 -16.44 -19.35 17.46
CA GLY A 444 -16.81 -18.66 16.22
C GLY A 444 -16.87 -19.61 15.03
N LYS A 445 -18.05 -19.69 14.41
CA LYS A 445 -18.25 -20.17 13.04
C LYS A 445 -18.16 -18.99 12.09
#